data_e698db06f856f58a02a6576ec509bf4f
#
_entry.id   e698db06f856f58a02a6576ec509bf4f
#
_cell.length_a   1.000
_cell.length_b   1.000
_cell.length_c   1.000
_cell.angle_alpha   90.00
_cell.angle_beta   90.00
_cell.angle_gamma   90.00
#
_symmetry.space_group_name_H-M   'P 1'
#
loop_
_entity.id
_entity.type
_entity.pdbx_description
1 polymer ?
#
loop_
_entity_poly.entity_id
_entity_poly.type
_entity_poly.pdbx_seq_one_letter_code
_entity_poly.pdbx_strand_id
1 'polypeptide(L)'
;MVTLEYKNLTFSEKENNIRVLFLKIYYFYIDKKKLDKLGLKEVHRHSLVFKSSKNDSNVKQKFEFMLTDGFNNLKSTVNSKPTTYIHQNSNIPLIGCNEFGIIDRGTNTIEIKPITTCNIDCIFCSVDHL
;
A
#
# COMPACT_ATOMS: atom_id res chain seq x y z
N MET A 1 -23.30 -9.57 11.97
CA MET A 1 -22.61 -8.34 11.51
C MET A 1 -21.12 -8.54 11.68
N VAL A 2 -20.34 -8.17 10.66
CA VAL A 2 -18.88 -8.22 10.70
C VAL A 2 -18.37 -6.80 10.72
N THR A 3 -17.55 -6.47 11.70
CA THR A 3 -16.83 -5.18 11.76
C THR A 3 -15.36 -5.43 11.46
N LEU A 4 -14.86 -4.79 10.40
CA LEU A 4 -13.45 -4.84 10.02
C LEU A 4 -12.77 -3.54 10.45
N GLU A 5 -11.77 -3.63 11.32
CA GLU A 5 -11.02 -2.49 11.86
C GLU A 5 -9.59 -2.48 11.34
N TYR A 6 -9.11 -1.28 10.99
CA TYR A 6 -7.76 -1.06 10.47
C TYR A 6 -7.14 0.20 11.08
N LYS A 7 -6.09 0.04 11.87
CA LYS A 7 -5.43 1.16 12.59
C LYS A 7 -4.80 2.19 11.66
N ASN A 8 -4.27 1.75 10.53
CA ASN A 8 -3.50 2.59 9.61
C ASN A 8 -4.33 3.08 8.40
N LEU A 9 -5.61 2.71 8.34
CA LEU A 9 -6.52 3.13 7.29
C LEU A 9 -7.59 4.08 7.85
N THR A 10 -7.95 5.05 7.03
CA THR A 10 -9.07 5.94 7.29
C THR A 10 -10.02 5.89 6.11
N PHE A 11 -11.29 5.60 6.38
CA PHE A 11 -12.32 5.48 5.37
C PHE A 11 -13.19 6.74 5.34
N SER A 12 -13.54 7.20 4.15
CA SER A 12 -14.49 8.30 3.96
C SER A 12 -15.30 8.09 2.69
N GLU A 13 -16.59 8.36 2.76
CA GLU A 13 -17.47 8.29 1.59
C GLU A 13 -17.23 9.47 0.65
N LYS A 14 -17.16 9.20 -0.64
CA LYS A 14 -17.02 10.17 -1.73
C LYS A 14 -17.92 9.76 -2.89
N GLU A 15 -19.11 10.37 -2.97
CA GLU A 15 -20.08 10.06 -4.02
C GLU A 15 -20.31 8.55 -4.23
N ASN A 16 -19.75 7.99 -5.30
CA ASN A 16 -19.87 6.57 -5.66
C ASN A 16 -18.70 5.71 -5.20
N ASN A 17 -17.74 6.25 -4.43
CA ASN A 17 -16.53 5.58 -4.00
C ASN A 17 -16.31 5.72 -2.50
N ILE A 18 -15.59 4.78 -1.94
CA ILE A 18 -14.99 4.91 -0.62
C ILE A 18 -13.53 5.29 -0.79
N ARG A 19 -13.16 6.46 -0.32
CA ARG A 19 -11.76 6.86 -0.23
C ARG A 19 -11.11 6.19 0.95
N VAL A 20 -10.04 5.45 0.69
CA VAL A 20 -9.19 4.85 1.70
C VAL A 20 -7.92 5.66 1.80
N LEU A 21 -7.66 6.22 2.97
CA LEU A 21 -6.45 6.99 3.26
C LEU A 21 -5.51 6.13 4.09
N PHE A 22 -4.30 5.95 3.61
CA PHE A 22 -3.24 5.18 4.25
C PHE A 22 -2.12 6.09 4.76
N LEU A 23 -1.69 5.90 6.00
CA LEU A 23 -0.67 6.70 6.68
C LEU A 23 -0.90 8.23 6.60
N LYS A 24 -2.13 8.68 6.39
CA LYS A 24 -2.55 10.09 6.25
C LYS A 24 -2.00 10.83 5.02
N ILE A 25 -1.16 10.20 4.21
CA ILE A 25 -0.48 10.81 3.06
C ILE A 25 -0.71 10.09 1.74
N TYR A 26 -1.23 8.87 1.75
CA TYR A 26 -1.53 8.10 0.55
C TYR A 26 -3.00 7.72 0.49
N TYR A 27 -3.57 7.63 -0.69
CA TYR A 27 -4.97 7.27 -0.84
C TYR A 27 -5.22 6.46 -2.10
N PHE A 28 -6.33 5.73 -2.08
CA PHE A 28 -6.96 5.09 -3.24
C PHE A 28 -8.46 5.07 -3.07
N TYR A 29 -9.17 4.64 -4.09
CA TYR A 29 -10.62 4.55 -4.08
C TYR A 29 -11.08 3.12 -4.28
N ILE A 30 -12.10 2.72 -3.56
CA ILE A 30 -12.83 1.47 -3.77
C ILE A 30 -14.24 1.84 -4.24
N ASP A 31 -14.71 1.20 -5.31
CA ASP A 31 -16.07 1.39 -5.81
C ASP A 31 -17.09 0.94 -4.75
N LYS A 32 -17.98 1.86 -4.35
CA LYS A 32 -19.02 1.61 -3.36
C LYS A 32 -19.94 0.45 -3.78
N LYS A 33 -20.24 0.32 -5.08
CA LYS A 33 -21.05 -0.79 -5.61
C LYS A 33 -20.44 -2.17 -5.33
N LYS A 34 -19.10 -2.27 -5.32
CA LYS A 34 -18.42 -3.54 -4.97
C LYS A 34 -18.61 -3.87 -3.49
N LEU A 35 -18.54 -2.86 -2.63
CA LEU A 35 -18.74 -3.01 -1.18
C LEU A 35 -20.20 -3.27 -0.82
N ASP A 36 -21.14 -2.64 -1.49
CA ASP A 36 -22.58 -2.88 -1.33
C ASP A 36 -22.93 -4.33 -1.67
N LYS A 37 -22.33 -4.92 -2.71
CA LYS A 37 -22.47 -6.35 -3.05
C LYS A 37 -21.93 -7.29 -1.94
N LEU A 38 -20.96 -6.83 -1.14
CA LEU A 38 -20.49 -7.54 0.04
C LEU A 38 -21.37 -7.32 1.26
N GLY A 39 -22.37 -6.45 1.16
CA GLY A 39 -23.30 -6.12 2.23
C GLY A 39 -22.80 -5.01 3.15
N LEU A 40 -22.07 -4.02 2.62
CA LEU A 40 -21.68 -2.83 3.37
C LEU A 40 -22.92 -2.17 3.98
N LYS A 41 -22.84 -1.86 5.27
CA LYS A 41 -23.91 -1.21 6.02
C LYS A 41 -23.51 0.18 6.49
N GLU A 42 -22.35 0.28 7.10
CA GLU A 42 -21.87 1.52 7.71
C GLU A 42 -20.37 1.71 7.45
N VAL A 43 -19.99 2.95 7.24
CA VAL A 43 -18.60 3.38 7.07
C VAL A 43 -18.23 4.27 8.25
N HIS A 44 -17.29 3.81 9.06
CA HIS A 44 -16.70 4.58 10.13
C HIS A 44 -15.27 4.97 9.76
N ARG A 45 -14.71 5.90 10.52
CA ARG A 45 -13.38 6.44 10.24
C ARG A 45 -12.27 5.37 10.12
N HIS A 46 -12.30 4.35 10.96
CA HIS A 46 -11.28 3.29 11.00
C HIS A 46 -11.88 1.88 10.85
N SER A 47 -13.18 1.78 10.60
CA SER A 47 -13.84 0.49 10.46
C SER A 47 -14.96 0.52 9.45
N LEU A 48 -15.27 -0.64 8.90
CA LEU A 48 -16.39 -0.88 8.01
C LEU A 48 -17.28 -1.98 8.61
N VAL A 49 -18.58 -1.77 8.58
CA VAL A 49 -19.57 -2.73 9.07
C VAL A 49 -20.30 -3.36 7.90
N PHE A 50 -20.31 -4.70 7.88
CA PHE A 50 -21.00 -5.48 6.84
C PHE A 50 -22.13 -6.32 7.45
N LYS A 51 -23.23 -6.49 6.70
CA LYS A 51 -24.26 -7.47 7.02
C LYS A 51 -23.67 -8.86 6.78
N SER A 52 -23.54 -9.66 7.83
CA SER A 52 -23.15 -11.04 7.68
C SER A 52 -24.36 -11.88 7.28
N SER A 53 -24.25 -12.58 6.16
CA SER A 53 -25.09 -13.73 5.84
C SER A 53 -24.19 -14.95 5.64
N LYS A 54 -23.96 -15.70 6.69
CA LYS A 54 -23.40 -17.07 6.71
C LYS A 54 -21.88 -17.29 6.62
N ASN A 55 -21.01 -16.36 6.20
CA ASN A 55 -19.55 -16.59 6.21
C ASN A 55 -18.75 -15.29 6.41
N ASP A 56 -18.46 -14.94 7.66
CA ASP A 56 -17.68 -13.76 8.04
C ASP A 56 -16.27 -13.77 7.44
N SER A 57 -15.64 -14.95 7.33
CA SER A 57 -14.33 -15.13 6.71
C SER A 57 -14.32 -14.76 5.23
N ASN A 58 -15.39 -15.03 4.51
CA ASN A 58 -15.49 -14.73 3.08
C ASN A 58 -15.58 -13.21 2.82
N VAL A 59 -16.31 -12.47 3.67
CA VAL A 59 -16.40 -11.01 3.58
C VAL A 59 -15.02 -10.39 3.83
N LYS A 60 -14.32 -10.83 4.86
CA LYS A 60 -12.97 -10.38 5.18
C LYS A 60 -11.99 -10.61 4.03
N GLN A 61 -11.91 -11.85 3.51
CA GLN A 61 -11.03 -12.19 2.39
C GLN A 61 -11.30 -11.37 1.13
N LYS A 62 -12.57 -11.21 0.76
CA LYS A 62 -12.95 -10.40 -0.41
C LYS A 62 -12.60 -8.94 -0.23
N PHE A 63 -12.79 -8.41 0.98
CA PHE A 63 -12.41 -7.04 1.27
C PHE A 63 -10.88 -6.85 1.27
N GLU A 64 -10.12 -7.78 1.84
CA GLU A 64 -8.64 -7.77 1.80
C GLU A 64 -8.11 -7.82 0.36
N PHE A 65 -8.77 -8.60 -0.51
CA PHE A 65 -8.44 -8.59 -1.94
C PHE A 65 -8.68 -7.20 -2.58
N MET A 66 -9.80 -6.54 -2.25
CA MET A 66 -10.06 -5.18 -2.74
C MET A 66 -9.07 -4.16 -2.19
N LEU A 67 -8.61 -4.33 -0.95
CA LEU A 67 -7.54 -3.49 -0.38
C LEU A 67 -6.23 -3.70 -1.15
N THR A 68 -5.84 -4.93 -1.43
CA THR A 68 -4.62 -5.24 -2.20
C THR A 68 -4.67 -4.61 -3.59
N ASP A 69 -5.80 -4.73 -4.29
CA ASP A 69 -6.01 -4.07 -5.58
C ASP A 69 -5.92 -2.54 -5.46
N GLY A 70 -6.50 -1.98 -4.40
CA GLY A 70 -6.42 -0.56 -4.10
C GLY A 70 -5.00 -0.08 -3.83
N PHE A 71 -4.19 -0.86 -3.12
CA PHE A 71 -2.77 -0.54 -2.87
C PHE A 71 -1.94 -0.50 -4.15
N ASN A 72 -2.28 -1.28 -5.17
CA ASN A 72 -1.64 -1.20 -6.49
C ASN A 72 -1.97 0.10 -7.24
N ASN A 73 -3.02 0.82 -6.83
CA ASN A 73 -3.46 2.09 -7.39
C ASN A 73 -3.28 3.26 -6.43
N LEU A 74 -2.35 3.15 -5.51
CA LEU A 74 -2.05 4.14 -4.48
C LEU A 74 -1.59 5.46 -5.10
N LYS A 75 -2.05 6.58 -4.53
CA LYS A 75 -1.67 7.93 -4.92
C LYS A 75 -1.27 8.77 -3.72
N SER A 76 -0.35 9.71 -3.93
CA SER A 76 0.03 10.68 -2.91
C SER A 76 -1.01 11.79 -2.78
N THR A 77 -1.33 12.21 -1.56
CA THR A 77 -2.22 13.35 -1.30
C THR A 77 -1.60 14.69 -1.68
N VAL A 78 -0.26 14.76 -1.77
CA VAL A 78 0.49 16.00 -2.04
C VAL A 78 0.40 16.40 -3.51
N ASN A 79 0.55 15.43 -4.41
CA ASN A 79 0.67 15.69 -5.85
C ASN A 79 -0.23 14.82 -6.71
N SER A 80 -1.06 13.96 -6.11
CA SER A 80 -1.96 13.00 -6.78
C SER A 80 -1.27 12.03 -7.75
N LYS A 81 0.07 11.93 -7.69
CA LYS A 81 0.83 11.01 -8.53
C LYS A 81 0.73 9.59 -8.01
N PRO A 82 0.79 8.60 -8.92
CA PRO A 82 0.89 7.19 -8.54
C PRO A 82 2.09 6.97 -7.62
N THR A 83 1.89 6.15 -6.59
CA THR A 83 2.91 5.85 -5.58
C THR A 83 2.92 4.35 -5.32
N THR A 84 4.10 3.76 -5.26
CA THR A 84 4.28 2.35 -4.88
C THR A 84 4.77 2.28 -3.45
N TYR A 85 4.00 1.60 -2.59
CA TYR A 85 4.42 1.32 -1.23
C TYR A 85 5.16 -0.01 -1.18
N ILE A 86 6.47 0.05 -0.94
CA ILE A 86 7.35 -1.11 -0.87
C ILE A 86 7.54 -1.51 0.59
N HIS A 87 7.32 -2.77 0.90
CA HIS A 87 7.53 -3.35 2.21
C HIS A 87 7.95 -4.82 2.07
N GLN A 88 8.31 -5.46 3.16
CA GLN A 88 8.85 -6.83 3.17
C GLN A 88 7.98 -7.85 2.39
N ASN A 89 6.66 -7.69 2.38
CA ASN A 89 5.72 -8.61 1.72
C ASN A 89 5.16 -8.05 0.39
N SER A 90 5.80 -7.06 -0.22
CA SER A 90 5.30 -6.45 -1.46
C SER A 90 5.55 -7.30 -2.71
N ASN A 91 6.18 -8.46 -2.57
CA ASN A 91 6.63 -9.31 -3.68
C ASN A 91 7.54 -8.60 -4.71
N ILE A 92 8.02 -7.42 -4.37
CA ILE A 92 9.08 -6.79 -5.13
C ILE A 92 10.36 -7.46 -4.68
N PRO A 93 11.04 -8.20 -5.55
CA PRO A 93 12.29 -8.83 -5.17
C PRO A 93 13.27 -7.74 -4.77
N LEU A 94 13.77 -7.80 -3.54
CA LEU A 94 14.90 -7.02 -3.11
C LEU A 94 16.13 -7.59 -3.83
N ILE A 95 16.26 -7.24 -5.11
CA ILE A 95 17.35 -7.67 -5.96
C ILE A 95 18.42 -6.61 -5.85
N GLY A 96 19.52 -6.96 -5.23
CA GLY A 96 20.65 -6.06 -5.19
C GLY A 96 21.73 -6.53 -4.24
N CYS A 97 22.86 -5.96 -4.44
CA CYS A 97 24.00 -6.00 -3.54
C CYS A 97 24.25 -4.60 -3.01
N ASN A 98 25.30 -4.41 -2.21
CA ASN A 98 25.64 -3.09 -1.69
C ASN A 98 25.92 -2.06 -2.80
N GLU A 99 26.26 -2.52 -3.98
CA GLU A 99 26.67 -1.72 -5.14
C GLU A 99 25.50 -1.35 -6.05
N PHE A 100 24.46 -2.20 -6.13
CA PHE A 100 23.36 -2.04 -7.10
C PHE A 100 22.04 -2.65 -6.61
N GLY A 101 20.94 -2.00 -6.89
CA GLY A 101 19.59 -2.50 -6.71
C GLY A 101 18.80 -1.79 -5.63
N ILE A 102 17.83 -2.48 -5.06
CA ILE A 102 17.00 -2.02 -3.94
C ILE A 102 17.45 -2.77 -2.68
N ILE A 103 17.94 -2.04 -1.71
CA ILE A 103 18.56 -2.60 -0.50
C ILE A 103 17.71 -2.19 0.71
N ASP A 104 17.14 -3.16 1.39
CA ASP A 104 16.54 -2.99 2.71
C ASP A 104 17.53 -3.46 3.78
N ARG A 105 18.00 -2.54 4.59
CA ARG A 105 18.96 -2.83 5.69
C ARG A 105 18.26 -3.15 7.01
N GLY A 106 16.93 -3.36 6.99
CA GLY A 106 16.15 -3.60 8.21
C GLY A 106 15.99 -2.35 9.08
N THR A 107 16.14 -1.17 8.49
CA THR A 107 15.92 0.13 9.13
C THR A 107 14.67 0.81 8.55
N ASN A 108 14.42 2.06 8.91
CA ASN A 108 13.37 2.86 8.29
C ASN A 108 13.77 3.48 6.94
N THR A 109 14.92 3.11 6.40
CA THR A 109 15.48 3.62 5.15
C THR A 109 15.65 2.49 4.15
N ILE A 110 15.21 2.72 2.92
CA ILE A 110 15.47 1.86 1.76
C ILE A 110 16.43 2.62 0.83
N GLU A 111 17.54 1.99 0.47
CA GLU A 111 18.48 2.51 -0.50
C GLU A 111 18.11 2.04 -1.91
N ILE A 112 18.11 2.95 -2.87
CA ILE A 112 17.90 2.62 -4.28
C ILE A 112 19.14 3.06 -5.04
N LYS A 113 19.87 2.10 -5.60
CA LYS A 113 21.07 2.31 -6.41
C LYS A 113 20.80 1.87 -7.85
N PRO A 114 20.40 2.79 -8.74
CA PRO A 114 19.96 2.44 -10.10
C PRO A 114 21.10 2.14 -11.06
N ILE A 115 22.34 2.47 -10.71
CA ILE A 115 23.54 2.26 -11.54
C ILE A 115 24.70 1.76 -10.69
N THR A 116 25.61 1.03 -11.32
CA THR A 116 26.84 0.50 -10.71
C THR A 116 28.07 1.40 -10.92
N THR A 117 27.95 2.44 -11.74
CA THR A 117 29.06 3.32 -12.10
C THR A 117 28.89 4.69 -11.48
N CYS A 118 29.99 5.35 -11.17
CA CYS A 118 30.04 6.70 -10.67
C CYS A 118 31.21 7.45 -11.35
N ASN A 119 31.05 8.74 -11.58
CA ASN A 119 32.08 9.61 -12.11
C ASN A 119 32.95 10.29 -11.01
N ILE A 120 32.72 9.90 -9.75
CA ILE A 120 33.44 10.42 -8.59
C ILE A 120 34.16 9.21 -7.95
N ASP A 121 35.47 9.37 -7.76
CA ASP A 121 36.32 8.32 -7.16
C ASP A 121 36.54 8.60 -5.68
N CYS A 122 35.54 8.23 -4.85
CA CYS A 122 35.60 8.41 -3.40
C CYS A 122 36.33 7.24 -2.73
N ILE A 123 37.35 7.50 -1.92
CA ILE A 123 38.16 6.48 -1.25
C ILE A 123 37.39 5.54 -0.30
N PHE A 124 36.17 5.93 0.09
CA PHE A 124 35.28 5.13 0.96
C PHE A 124 34.11 4.50 0.18
N CYS A 125 34.14 4.59 -1.13
CA CYS A 125 33.02 4.11 -1.97
C CYS A 125 33.07 2.60 -2.14
N SER A 126 31.90 1.95 -2.10
CA SER A 126 31.73 0.52 -2.39
C SER A 126 31.44 0.20 -3.86
N VAL A 127 31.41 1.23 -4.72
CA VAL A 127 31.18 1.07 -6.16
C VAL A 127 32.51 0.89 -6.86
N ASP A 128 32.62 -0.16 -7.70
CA ASP A 128 33.80 -0.33 -8.56
C ASP A 128 33.86 0.78 -9.61
N HIS A 129 34.96 1.48 -9.62
CA HIS A 129 35.27 2.52 -10.60
C HIS A 129 36.04 1.85 -11.75
N LEU A 130 35.37 1.71 -12.89
CA LEU A 130 36.00 1.28 -14.15
C LEU A 130 36.62 2.47 -14.88
#